data_376d265fbbcbf02897d40afec9314a67
#
_entry.id   376d265fbbcbf02897d40afec9314a67
#
_cell.length_a   1.000
_cell.length_b   1.000
_cell.length_c   1.000
_cell.angle_alpha   90.00
_cell.angle_beta   90.00
_cell.angle_gamma   90.00
#
_symmetry.space_group_name_H-M   'P 1'
#
loop_
_entity.id
_entity.type
_entity.pdbx_description
1 polymer ?
#
loop_
_entity_poly.entity_id
_entity_poly.type
_entity_poly.pdbx_seq_one_letter_code
_entity_poly.pdbx_strand_id
1 'polypeptide(L)'
;MSNNEINNNISMSKNIERPKFPKRAVITAGMPYGNKELHLGHIGGVFVHADAFARFLRDRIGKDNVIFVSGTDCYGSPISENYRQLVEKGEFKGTIEEYVQHYHKLQKEVLDKYNISLNLFGASGLGRAKEIHREMSLDFIETLYKHNHLKKLTTSQFYDTEYDVLLNGRQVVGRCPIAGCSSDKGYADECSLGHQYMPSDLIDPKSTLSGKKPAMVDVTNWYFNLDEFHDLLGQWVEQ
;
A
#
# COMPACT_ATOMS: atom_id res chain seq x y z
N MET A 1 50.45 38.20 -19.33
CA MET A 1 49.84 37.42 -18.20
C MET A 1 49.54 36.05 -18.75
N SER A 2 50.19 35.07 -18.21
CA SER A 2 50.48 33.76 -18.82
C SER A 2 49.33 32.79 -18.73
N ASN A 3 49.15 32.01 -19.82
CA ASN A 3 48.18 30.92 -20.02
C ASN A 3 48.35 29.66 -19.11
N ASN A 4 49.00 29.80 -17.94
CA ASN A 4 49.39 28.66 -17.10
C ASN A 4 48.52 28.45 -15.86
N GLU A 5 47.46 29.23 -15.64
CA GLU A 5 46.61 29.08 -14.41
C GLU A 5 45.27 28.36 -14.65
N ILE A 6 44.96 27.94 -15.88
CA ILE A 6 43.66 27.28 -16.18
C ILE A 6 43.73 25.75 -16.12
N ASN A 7 44.94 25.14 -16.03
CA ASN A 7 45.07 23.67 -16.16
C ASN A 7 45.21 22.87 -14.87
N ASN A 8 45.06 23.47 -13.68
CA ASN A 8 45.31 22.74 -12.42
C ASN A 8 44.07 22.29 -11.64
N ASN A 9 42.86 22.39 -12.22
CA ASN A 9 41.64 21.99 -11.50
C ASN A 9 40.87 20.78 -12.09
N ILE A 10 41.49 19.98 -12.95
CA ILE A 10 40.89 18.74 -13.48
C ILE A 10 41.75 17.54 -13.09
N SER A 11 41.94 17.31 -11.82
CA SER A 11 42.48 16.04 -11.32
C SER A 11 42.03 15.76 -9.89
N MET A 12 40.75 15.63 -9.72
CA MET A 12 40.16 14.82 -8.64
C MET A 12 39.12 13.92 -9.27
N SER A 13 39.55 12.94 -10.05
CA SER A 13 38.78 11.72 -10.22
C SER A 13 38.82 11.00 -8.86
N LYS A 14 37.90 11.33 -7.95
CA LYS A 14 37.58 10.44 -6.86
C LYS A 14 37.37 9.08 -7.51
N ASN A 15 38.14 8.08 -7.13
CA ASN A 15 37.86 6.69 -7.46
C ASN A 15 36.47 6.37 -6.85
N ILE A 16 35.43 6.68 -7.61
CA ILE A 16 34.08 6.28 -7.28
C ILE A 16 34.08 4.78 -7.52
N GLU A 17 34.22 4.04 -6.43
CA GLU A 17 34.10 2.59 -6.46
C GLU A 17 32.74 2.26 -7.07
N ARG A 18 32.74 1.59 -8.23
CA ARG A 18 31.49 1.28 -8.91
C ARG A 18 30.65 0.36 -8.01
N PRO A 19 29.37 0.65 -7.78
CA PRO A 19 28.54 -0.19 -6.93
C PRO A 19 28.55 -1.63 -7.44
N LYS A 20 28.77 -2.59 -6.54
CA LYS A 20 28.69 -4.02 -6.84
C LYS A 20 27.22 -4.39 -7.07
N PHE A 21 26.91 -4.93 -8.23
CA PHE A 21 25.56 -5.41 -8.50
C PHE A 21 25.29 -6.73 -7.77
N PRO A 22 24.05 -6.97 -7.32
CA PRO A 22 23.66 -8.24 -6.72
C PRO A 22 23.72 -9.36 -7.76
N LYS A 23 23.87 -10.61 -7.33
CA LYS A 23 23.81 -11.78 -8.21
C LYS A 23 22.38 -12.04 -8.73
N ARG A 24 21.38 -11.73 -7.93
CA ARG A 24 19.94 -11.85 -8.23
C ARG A 24 19.19 -10.68 -7.63
N ALA A 25 18.09 -10.29 -8.24
CA ALA A 25 17.23 -9.22 -7.75
C ALA A 25 15.75 -9.57 -7.92
N VAL A 26 14.96 -9.19 -6.93
CA VAL A 26 13.50 -9.14 -7.03
C VAL A 26 13.10 -7.66 -6.94
N ILE A 27 12.41 -7.19 -7.96
CA ILE A 27 11.85 -5.85 -8.01
C ILE A 27 10.36 -5.96 -7.74
N THR A 28 9.86 -5.17 -6.81
CA THR A 28 8.44 -5.08 -6.52
C THR A 28 7.92 -3.67 -6.84
N ALA A 29 6.75 -3.58 -7.45
CA ALA A 29 6.01 -2.34 -7.56
C ALA A 29 4.81 -2.37 -6.59
N GLY A 30 4.47 -1.22 -6.01
CA GLY A 30 3.31 -1.10 -5.12
C GLY A 30 2.04 -1.59 -5.79
N MET A 31 1.25 -2.38 -5.07
CA MET A 31 0.02 -2.97 -5.57
C MET A 31 -1.13 -1.96 -5.51
N PRO A 32 -1.77 -1.59 -6.64
CA PRO A 32 -2.97 -0.77 -6.62
C PRO A 32 -4.18 -1.54 -6.08
N TYR A 33 -5.11 -0.84 -5.44
CA TYR A 33 -6.38 -1.43 -5.02
C TYR A 33 -7.24 -1.88 -6.19
N GLY A 34 -7.90 -3.03 -6.04
CA GLY A 34 -8.82 -3.64 -7.01
C GLY A 34 -10.20 -2.98 -7.07
N ASN A 35 -10.28 -1.65 -7.01
CA ASN A 35 -11.53 -0.89 -7.02
C ASN A 35 -11.56 0.26 -8.03
N LYS A 36 -10.52 0.41 -8.84
CA LYS A 36 -10.41 1.46 -9.85
C LYS A 36 -9.36 1.14 -10.90
N GLU A 37 -9.45 1.84 -12.03
CA GLU A 37 -8.42 1.83 -13.07
C GLU A 37 -7.13 2.51 -12.60
N LEU A 38 -6.04 2.23 -13.31
CA LEU A 38 -4.77 2.93 -13.09
C LEU A 38 -4.84 4.34 -13.69
N HIS A 39 -4.39 5.32 -12.91
CA HIS A 39 -4.20 6.68 -13.38
C HIS A 39 -2.71 7.01 -13.56
N LEU A 40 -2.39 8.17 -14.12
CA LEU A 40 -1.01 8.59 -14.41
C LEU A 40 -0.08 8.53 -13.20
N GLY A 41 -0.57 8.77 -11.98
CA GLY A 41 0.20 8.64 -10.75
C GLY A 41 0.66 7.20 -10.48
N HIS A 42 -0.15 6.20 -10.78
CA HIS A 42 0.28 4.79 -10.69
C HIS A 42 1.30 4.46 -11.79
N ILE A 43 1.01 4.86 -13.02
CA ILE A 43 1.88 4.52 -14.17
C ILE A 43 3.23 5.22 -14.05
N GLY A 44 3.24 6.55 -13.99
CA GLY A 44 4.47 7.35 -13.94
C GLY A 44 5.19 7.29 -12.60
N GLY A 45 4.43 7.32 -11.48
CA GLY A 45 5.00 7.35 -10.13
C GLY A 45 5.50 6.01 -9.60
N VAL A 46 4.97 4.89 -10.11
CA VAL A 46 5.31 3.54 -9.58
C VAL A 46 5.84 2.63 -10.68
N PHE A 47 5.00 2.28 -11.67
CA PHE A 47 5.31 1.20 -12.60
C PHE A 47 6.45 1.53 -13.58
N VAL A 48 6.47 2.73 -14.13
CA VAL A 48 7.54 3.15 -15.07
C VAL A 48 8.89 3.18 -14.38
N HIS A 49 8.98 3.70 -13.16
CA HIS A 49 10.24 3.71 -12.40
C HIS A 49 10.74 2.30 -12.08
N ALA A 50 9.83 1.44 -11.57
CA ALA A 50 10.18 0.06 -11.27
C ALA A 50 10.59 -0.73 -12.53
N ASP A 51 9.90 -0.52 -13.66
CA ASP A 51 10.23 -1.15 -14.94
C ASP A 51 11.58 -0.70 -15.48
N ALA A 52 11.85 0.60 -15.46
CA ALA A 52 13.15 1.15 -15.86
C ALA A 52 14.28 0.54 -15.03
N PHE A 53 14.10 0.42 -13.72
CA PHE A 53 15.08 -0.19 -12.83
C PHE A 53 15.23 -1.70 -13.09
N ALA A 54 14.12 -2.41 -13.30
CA ALA A 54 14.15 -3.84 -13.63
C ALA A 54 14.89 -4.09 -14.96
N ARG A 55 14.63 -3.28 -16.00
CA ARG A 55 15.34 -3.37 -17.28
C ARG A 55 16.84 -3.05 -17.14
N PHE A 56 17.17 -2.00 -16.37
CA PHE A 56 18.56 -1.66 -16.06
C PHE A 56 19.28 -2.83 -15.38
N LEU A 57 18.69 -3.46 -14.37
CA LEU A 57 19.33 -4.60 -13.71
C LEU A 57 19.43 -5.82 -14.63
N ARG A 58 18.43 -6.10 -15.46
CA ARG A 58 18.48 -7.19 -16.45
C ARG A 58 19.63 -7.03 -17.43
N ASP A 59 19.92 -5.78 -17.80
CA ASP A 59 21.10 -5.46 -18.65
C ASP A 59 22.43 -5.70 -17.92
N ARG A 60 22.49 -5.46 -16.61
CA ARG A 60 23.71 -5.57 -15.80
C ARG A 60 24.03 -6.98 -15.30
N ILE A 61 23.02 -7.72 -14.87
CA ILE A 61 23.20 -9.02 -14.22
C ILE A 61 22.55 -10.19 -14.97
N GLY A 62 21.93 -9.93 -16.12
CA GLY A 62 21.24 -10.92 -16.93
C GLY A 62 19.75 -11.03 -16.63
N LYS A 63 18.96 -11.28 -17.68
CA LYS A 63 17.49 -11.31 -17.64
C LYS A 63 16.95 -12.34 -16.64
N ASP A 64 17.56 -13.50 -16.54
CA ASP A 64 17.09 -14.63 -15.71
C ASP A 64 17.42 -14.44 -14.23
N ASN A 65 18.23 -13.44 -13.89
CA ASN A 65 18.59 -13.10 -12.53
C ASN A 65 17.72 -11.97 -11.94
N VAL A 66 16.75 -11.43 -12.70
CA VAL A 66 15.89 -10.34 -12.24
C VAL A 66 14.42 -10.72 -12.43
N ILE A 67 13.70 -10.76 -11.33
CA ILE A 67 12.25 -10.96 -11.31
C ILE A 67 11.59 -9.62 -10.95
N PHE A 68 10.66 -9.17 -11.81
CA PHE A 68 9.85 -7.98 -11.56
C PHE A 68 8.39 -8.39 -11.37
N VAL A 69 7.83 -8.09 -10.20
CA VAL A 69 6.49 -8.52 -9.81
C VAL A 69 5.67 -7.37 -9.23
N SER A 70 4.38 -7.44 -9.45
CA SER A 70 3.36 -6.63 -8.77
C SER A 70 2.02 -7.36 -8.83
N GLY A 71 0.94 -6.68 -8.49
CA GLY A 71 -0.39 -7.25 -8.51
C GLY A 71 -1.45 -6.25 -8.13
N THR A 72 -2.69 -6.73 -8.06
CA THR A 72 -3.84 -6.01 -7.54
C THR A 72 -4.03 -6.35 -6.07
N ASP A 73 -4.10 -5.34 -5.21
CA ASP A 73 -4.55 -5.52 -3.83
C ASP A 73 -6.07 -5.69 -3.80
N CYS A 74 -6.51 -6.84 -3.31
CA CYS A 74 -7.91 -7.27 -3.35
C CYS A 74 -8.65 -7.04 -2.02
N TYR A 75 -8.01 -6.46 -1.01
CA TYR A 75 -8.56 -6.35 0.33
C TYR A 75 -8.58 -4.90 0.83
N GLY A 76 -9.38 -4.67 1.87
CA GLY A 76 -9.45 -3.39 2.55
C GLY A 76 -10.78 -2.66 2.41
N SER A 77 -11.04 -1.76 3.36
CA SER A 77 -12.28 -0.97 3.41
C SER A 77 -12.55 -0.11 2.18
N PRO A 78 -11.54 0.43 1.44
CA PRO A 78 -11.81 1.18 0.22
C PRO A 78 -12.48 0.34 -0.88
N ILE A 79 -12.15 -0.94 -0.96
CA ILE A 79 -12.75 -1.88 -1.93
C ILE A 79 -14.18 -2.21 -1.53
N SER A 80 -14.38 -2.63 -0.27
CA SER A 80 -15.69 -3.04 0.24
C SER A 80 -16.70 -1.90 0.16
N GLU A 81 -16.31 -0.70 0.53
CA GLU A 81 -17.19 0.47 0.54
C GLU A 81 -17.53 0.92 -0.89
N ASN A 82 -16.55 0.97 -1.78
CA ASN A 82 -16.83 1.33 -3.18
C ASN A 82 -17.73 0.29 -3.88
N TYR A 83 -17.46 -1.01 -3.65
CA TYR A 83 -18.32 -2.08 -4.13
C TYR A 83 -19.76 -1.93 -3.62
N ARG A 84 -19.94 -1.73 -2.29
CA ARG A 84 -21.26 -1.52 -1.69
C ARG A 84 -22.01 -0.37 -2.35
N GLN A 85 -21.37 0.79 -2.51
CA GLN A 85 -21.97 1.98 -3.13
C GLN A 85 -22.39 1.74 -4.58
N LEU A 86 -21.59 1.03 -5.39
CA LEU A 86 -21.94 0.74 -6.78
C LEU A 86 -23.09 -0.26 -6.88
N VAL A 87 -23.15 -1.24 -5.99
CA VAL A 87 -24.28 -2.19 -5.93
C VAL A 87 -25.58 -1.48 -5.52
N GLU A 88 -25.54 -0.60 -4.52
CA GLU A 88 -26.70 0.18 -4.08
C GLU A 88 -27.24 1.12 -5.17
N LYS A 89 -26.35 1.71 -5.97
CA LYS A 89 -26.73 2.54 -7.12
C LYS A 89 -27.21 1.73 -8.34
N GLY A 90 -27.06 0.40 -8.30
CA GLY A 90 -27.34 -0.47 -9.45
C GLY A 90 -26.32 -0.36 -10.60
N GLU A 91 -25.17 0.26 -10.33
CA GLU A 91 -24.07 0.43 -11.30
C GLU A 91 -23.19 -0.79 -11.43
N PHE A 92 -23.22 -1.70 -10.47
CA PHE A 92 -22.53 -3.00 -10.50
C PHE A 92 -23.47 -4.13 -10.07
N LYS A 93 -23.39 -5.26 -10.80
CA LYS A 93 -24.12 -6.50 -10.48
C LYS A 93 -23.12 -7.64 -10.49
N GLY A 94 -23.04 -8.36 -9.38
CA GLY A 94 -22.12 -9.48 -9.21
C GLY A 94 -21.52 -9.50 -7.79
N THR A 95 -20.64 -10.43 -7.56
CA THR A 95 -19.94 -10.58 -6.29
C THR A 95 -18.78 -9.60 -6.15
N ILE A 96 -18.29 -9.39 -4.93
CA ILE A 96 -17.08 -8.57 -4.70
C ILE A 96 -15.84 -9.18 -5.37
N GLU A 97 -15.77 -10.50 -5.52
CA GLU A 97 -14.71 -11.18 -6.24
C GLU A 97 -14.73 -10.84 -7.73
N GLU A 98 -15.90 -10.85 -8.37
CA GLU A 98 -16.08 -10.43 -9.77
C GLU A 98 -15.77 -8.95 -9.96
N TYR A 99 -16.12 -8.11 -8.99
CA TYR A 99 -15.78 -6.70 -8.97
C TYR A 99 -14.27 -6.47 -8.99
N VAL A 100 -13.53 -7.11 -8.10
CA VAL A 100 -12.07 -7.01 -8.04
C VAL A 100 -11.43 -7.62 -9.29
N GLN A 101 -11.96 -8.73 -9.79
CA GLN A 101 -11.48 -9.37 -11.03
C GLN A 101 -11.62 -8.45 -12.25
N HIS A 102 -12.73 -7.69 -12.33
CA HIS A 102 -12.92 -6.70 -13.38
C HIS A 102 -11.79 -5.64 -13.37
N TYR A 103 -11.50 -5.03 -12.21
CA TYR A 103 -10.44 -4.03 -12.13
C TYR A 103 -9.04 -4.61 -12.30
N HIS A 104 -8.78 -5.82 -11.80
CA HIS A 104 -7.52 -6.52 -12.04
C HIS A 104 -7.24 -6.67 -13.54
N LYS A 105 -8.25 -7.06 -14.32
CA LYS A 105 -8.13 -7.17 -15.78
C LYS A 105 -7.82 -5.82 -16.43
N LEU A 106 -8.56 -4.76 -16.07
CA LEU A 106 -8.33 -3.41 -16.61
C LEU A 106 -6.93 -2.89 -16.27
N GLN A 107 -6.48 -3.08 -15.02
CA GLN A 107 -5.15 -2.68 -14.57
C GLN A 107 -4.07 -3.41 -15.40
N LYS A 108 -4.21 -4.72 -15.58
CA LYS A 108 -3.27 -5.50 -16.40
C LYS A 108 -3.23 -5.01 -17.85
N GLU A 109 -4.38 -4.77 -18.48
CA GLU A 109 -4.47 -4.26 -19.84
C GLU A 109 -3.75 -2.90 -20.01
N VAL A 110 -3.86 -2.02 -19.03
CA VAL A 110 -3.14 -0.74 -19.04
C VAL A 110 -1.63 -0.96 -18.97
N LEU A 111 -1.16 -1.80 -18.05
CA LEU A 111 0.26 -2.11 -17.90
C LEU A 111 0.86 -2.74 -19.16
N ASP A 112 0.10 -3.64 -19.81
CA ASP A 112 0.49 -4.26 -21.08
C ASP A 112 0.62 -3.19 -22.20
N LYS A 113 -0.33 -2.22 -22.29
CA LYS A 113 -0.27 -1.12 -23.27
C LYS A 113 0.95 -0.20 -23.06
N TYR A 114 1.38 -0.01 -21.82
CA TYR A 114 2.61 0.73 -21.51
C TYR A 114 3.87 -0.13 -21.60
N ASN A 115 3.74 -1.41 -22.02
CA ASN A 115 4.84 -2.36 -22.16
C ASN A 115 5.67 -2.50 -20.86
N ILE A 116 5.01 -2.49 -19.71
CA ILE A 116 5.64 -2.73 -18.41
C ILE A 116 6.07 -4.20 -18.33
N SER A 117 7.36 -4.46 -18.12
CA SER A 117 7.98 -5.77 -18.29
C SER A 117 7.87 -6.69 -17.06
N LEU A 118 6.69 -6.74 -16.44
CA LEU A 118 6.41 -7.64 -15.30
C LEU A 118 6.58 -9.11 -15.67
N ASN A 119 7.22 -9.87 -14.77
CA ASN A 119 7.22 -11.33 -14.84
C ASN A 119 5.90 -11.91 -14.33
N LEU A 120 5.30 -11.24 -13.34
CA LEU A 120 4.02 -11.62 -12.75
C LEU A 120 3.24 -10.36 -12.36
N PHE A 121 1.97 -10.31 -12.76
CA PHE A 121 0.97 -9.40 -12.22
C PHE A 121 -0.15 -10.24 -11.60
N GLY A 122 -0.06 -10.49 -10.29
CA GLY A 122 -1.01 -11.31 -9.54
C GLY A 122 -2.19 -10.50 -8.99
N ALA A 123 -3.02 -11.15 -8.18
CA ALA A 123 -4.08 -10.48 -7.43
C ALA A 123 -4.25 -11.19 -6.08
N SER A 124 -4.06 -10.49 -4.97
CA SER A 124 -3.99 -11.10 -3.62
C SER A 124 -5.25 -11.88 -3.22
N GLY A 125 -6.40 -11.60 -3.83
CA GLY A 125 -7.68 -12.25 -3.56
C GLY A 125 -8.24 -13.14 -4.69
N LEU A 126 -7.48 -13.44 -5.75
CA LEU A 126 -7.96 -14.18 -6.91
C LEU A 126 -7.09 -15.41 -7.22
N GLY A 127 -7.76 -16.51 -7.61
CA GLY A 127 -7.11 -17.72 -8.12
C GLY A 127 -5.98 -18.26 -7.23
N ARG A 128 -4.91 -18.79 -7.82
CA ARG A 128 -3.78 -19.37 -7.08
C ARG A 128 -3.06 -18.36 -6.18
N ALA A 129 -3.02 -17.09 -6.56
CA ALA A 129 -2.41 -16.05 -5.73
C ALA A 129 -3.16 -15.86 -4.40
N LYS A 130 -4.49 -16.00 -4.38
CA LYS A 130 -5.32 -15.97 -3.16
C LYS A 130 -4.92 -17.06 -2.16
N GLU A 131 -4.71 -18.28 -2.65
CA GLU A 131 -4.32 -19.41 -1.82
C GLU A 131 -2.93 -19.20 -1.22
N ILE A 132 -1.95 -18.84 -2.04
CA ILE A 132 -0.57 -18.56 -1.60
C ILE A 132 -0.56 -17.39 -0.61
N HIS A 133 -1.27 -16.30 -0.90
CA HIS A 133 -1.34 -15.14 -0.02
C HIS A 133 -1.91 -15.52 1.35
N ARG A 134 -2.96 -16.35 1.39
CA ARG A 134 -3.55 -16.83 2.64
C ARG A 134 -2.56 -17.69 3.43
N GLU A 135 -1.93 -18.67 2.79
CA GLU A 135 -0.95 -19.56 3.42
C GLU A 135 0.22 -18.78 4.00
N MET A 136 0.83 -17.91 3.20
CA MET A 136 1.97 -17.10 3.61
C MET A 136 1.62 -16.10 4.73
N SER A 137 0.43 -15.49 4.67
CA SER A 137 -0.01 -14.57 5.73
C SER A 137 -0.22 -15.27 7.05
N LEU A 138 -0.79 -16.48 7.05
CA LEU A 138 -0.96 -17.30 8.25
C LEU A 138 0.39 -17.71 8.85
N ASP A 139 1.30 -18.24 8.03
CA ASP A 139 2.65 -18.65 8.44
C ASP A 139 3.43 -17.46 9.03
N PHE A 140 3.33 -16.31 8.39
CA PHE A 140 3.99 -15.09 8.86
C PHE A 140 3.46 -14.63 10.24
N ILE A 141 2.13 -14.58 10.41
CA ILE A 141 1.51 -14.21 11.68
C ILE A 141 1.85 -15.22 12.78
N GLU A 142 1.81 -16.53 12.48
CA GLU A 142 2.24 -17.55 13.44
C GLU A 142 3.70 -17.40 13.84
N THR A 143 4.57 -17.07 12.89
CA THR A 143 5.99 -16.83 13.13
C THR A 143 6.19 -15.64 14.07
N LEU A 144 5.53 -14.50 13.79
CA LEU A 144 5.57 -13.34 14.68
C LEU A 144 5.06 -13.66 16.08
N TYR A 145 3.99 -14.43 16.19
CA TYR A 145 3.44 -14.86 17.48
C TYR A 145 4.41 -15.74 18.25
N LYS A 146 4.99 -16.76 17.60
CA LYS A 146 5.98 -17.69 18.21
C LYS A 146 7.23 -16.97 18.72
N HIS A 147 7.62 -15.86 18.07
CA HIS A 147 8.77 -15.03 18.46
C HIS A 147 8.40 -13.88 19.42
N ASN A 148 7.15 -13.84 19.93
CA ASN A 148 6.66 -12.80 20.83
C ASN A 148 6.68 -11.37 20.28
N HIS A 149 6.64 -11.21 18.95
CA HIS A 149 6.57 -9.90 18.30
C HIS A 149 5.14 -9.35 18.19
N LEU A 150 4.15 -10.09 18.68
CA LEU A 150 2.77 -9.65 18.75
C LEU A 150 2.36 -9.44 20.21
N LYS A 151 1.69 -8.31 20.48
CA LYS A 151 1.11 -8.00 21.78
C LYS A 151 -0.40 -7.72 21.65
N LYS A 152 -1.17 -8.11 22.68
CA LYS A 152 -2.58 -7.74 22.76
C LYS A 152 -2.73 -6.35 23.32
N LEU A 153 -3.49 -5.50 22.64
CA LEU A 153 -3.89 -4.18 23.12
C LEU A 153 -5.39 -4.03 22.98
N THR A 154 -5.99 -3.37 23.97
CA THR A 154 -7.40 -2.97 23.91
C THR A 154 -7.45 -1.50 23.48
N THR A 155 -8.19 -1.23 22.40
CA THR A 155 -8.37 0.11 21.86
C THR A 155 -9.84 0.37 21.59
N SER A 156 -10.27 1.61 21.72
CA SER A 156 -11.64 2.00 21.37
C SER A 156 -11.82 2.08 19.87
N GLN A 157 -12.87 1.43 19.35
CA GLN A 157 -13.21 1.34 17.95
C GLN A 157 -14.63 1.83 17.70
N PHE A 158 -14.89 2.37 16.52
CA PHE A 158 -16.23 2.72 16.08
C PHE A 158 -17.11 1.50 15.85
N TYR A 159 -18.35 1.57 16.32
CA TYR A 159 -19.35 0.50 16.24
C TYR A 159 -20.68 1.05 15.79
N ASP A 160 -21.28 0.45 14.78
CA ASP A 160 -22.62 0.75 14.33
C ASP A 160 -23.62 -0.13 15.06
N THR A 161 -24.40 0.47 15.94
CA THR A 161 -25.40 -0.25 16.77
C THR A 161 -26.64 -0.71 16.00
N GLU A 162 -26.89 -0.15 14.81
CA GLU A 162 -28.01 -0.54 13.97
C GLU A 162 -27.66 -1.76 13.11
N TYR A 163 -26.45 -1.82 12.60
CA TYR A 163 -25.96 -2.92 11.78
C TYR A 163 -25.20 -3.97 12.59
N ASP A 164 -24.98 -3.74 13.88
CA ASP A 164 -24.26 -4.66 14.79
C ASP A 164 -22.86 -5.02 14.30
N VAL A 165 -22.08 -4.02 13.84
CA VAL A 165 -20.76 -4.22 13.26
C VAL A 165 -19.74 -3.19 13.73
N LEU A 166 -18.48 -3.61 13.86
CA LEU A 166 -17.35 -2.70 13.98
C LEU A 166 -17.12 -1.98 12.65
N LEU A 167 -16.93 -0.67 12.75
CA LEU A 167 -16.64 0.17 11.60
C LEU A 167 -15.13 0.44 11.51
N ASN A 168 -14.59 0.38 10.30
CA ASN A 168 -13.19 0.68 10.06
C ASN A 168 -13.01 1.67 8.91
N GLY A 169 -11.86 2.33 8.89
CA GLY A 169 -11.40 3.17 7.78
C GLY A 169 -12.53 4.00 7.16
N ARG A 170 -12.87 3.70 5.91
CA ARG A 170 -13.84 4.45 5.08
C ARG A 170 -15.31 4.26 5.47
N GLN A 171 -15.61 3.36 6.41
CA GLN A 171 -16.98 3.17 6.91
C GLN A 171 -17.40 4.23 7.94
N VAL A 172 -16.48 5.12 8.35
CA VAL A 172 -16.79 6.28 9.19
C VAL A 172 -16.36 7.54 8.47
N VAL A 173 -17.24 8.54 8.44
CA VAL A 173 -16.96 9.85 7.88
C VAL A 173 -17.23 10.95 8.91
N GLY A 174 -16.43 11.98 8.90
CA GLY A 174 -16.52 13.13 9.81
C GLY A 174 -15.64 14.25 9.32
N ARG A 175 -15.27 15.17 10.24
CA ARG A 175 -14.35 16.27 9.96
C ARG A 175 -12.98 16.00 10.57
N CYS A 176 -11.93 16.39 9.83
CA CYS A 176 -10.55 16.29 10.30
C CYS A 176 -10.36 17.12 11.59
N PRO A 177 -9.71 16.57 12.64
CA PRO A 177 -9.45 17.28 13.89
C PRO A 177 -8.29 18.28 13.78
N ILE A 178 -7.48 18.21 12.71
CA ILE A 178 -6.31 19.09 12.57
C ILE A 178 -6.74 20.51 12.22
N ALA A 179 -6.31 21.47 13.05
CA ALA A 179 -6.64 22.87 12.87
C ALA A 179 -6.16 23.41 11.51
N GLY A 180 -7.03 24.13 10.81
CA GLY A 180 -6.73 24.71 9.50
C GLY A 180 -6.78 23.69 8.34
N CYS A 181 -7.16 22.44 8.59
CA CYS A 181 -7.32 21.44 7.52
C CYS A 181 -8.49 21.82 6.61
N SER A 182 -8.23 21.90 5.30
CA SER A 182 -9.23 22.16 4.25
C SER A 182 -9.86 20.87 3.67
N SER A 183 -9.61 19.71 4.30
CA SER A 183 -10.23 18.46 3.89
C SER A 183 -11.75 18.52 4.04
N ASP A 184 -12.47 18.13 3.01
CA ASP A 184 -13.93 17.98 3.00
C ASP A 184 -14.39 16.70 3.72
N LYS A 185 -13.47 15.73 3.91
CA LYS A 185 -13.75 14.43 4.54
C LYS A 185 -12.62 13.96 5.44
N GLY A 186 -12.99 13.68 6.69
CA GLY A 186 -12.21 12.85 7.60
C GLY A 186 -12.79 11.43 7.63
N TYR A 187 -11.94 10.44 7.80
CA TYR A 187 -12.30 9.04 8.00
C TYR A 187 -11.88 8.58 9.40
N ALA A 188 -12.00 7.31 9.73
CA ALA A 188 -11.72 6.84 11.09
C ALA A 188 -10.28 7.15 11.58
N ASP A 189 -9.30 7.16 10.68
CA ASP A 189 -7.86 7.22 10.98
C ASP A 189 -7.08 8.28 10.18
N GLU A 190 -7.68 8.79 9.09
CA GLU A 190 -7.05 9.80 8.23
C GLU A 190 -8.06 10.68 7.53
N CYS A 191 -7.65 11.82 7.01
CA CYS A 191 -8.47 12.66 6.14
C CYS A 191 -8.07 12.55 4.67
N SER A 192 -8.85 13.13 3.75
CA SER A 192 -8.58 13.11 2.31
C SER A 192 -7.25 13.80 1.92
N LEU A 193 -6.67 14.60 2.81
CA LEU A 193 -5.35 15.22 2.64
C LEU A 193 -4.21 14.47 3.35
N GLY A 194 -4.48 13.29 3.93
CA GLY A 194 -3.47 12.43 4.54
C GLY A 194 -3.08 12.79 5.98
N HIS A 195 -3.80 13.66 6.67
CA HIS A 195 -3.58 13.85 8.11
C HIS A 195 -4.04 12.62 8.87
N GLN A 196 -3.17 12.05 9.68
CA GLN A 196 -3.46 10.91 10.55
C GLN A 196 -3.85 11.38 11.95
N TYR A 197 -4.77 10.67 12.60
CA TYR A 197 -5.27 10.93 13.93
C TYR A 197 -5.90 9.67 14.54
N MET A 198 -6.16 9.69 15.84
CA MET A 198 -6.86 8.58 16.49
C MET A 198 -8.36 8.63 16.14
N PRO A 199 -9.04 7.47 16.03
CA PRO A 199 -10.49 7.43 15.77
C PRO A 199 -11.30 8.30 16.72
N SER A 200 -10.91 8.37 17.99
CA SER A 200 -11.57 9.22 19.02
C SER A 200 -11.54 10.71 18.72
N ASP A 201 -10.59 11.17 17.90
CA ASP A 201 -10.37 12.59 17.63
C ASP A 201 -11.21 13.09 16.45
N LEU A 202 -11.78 12.19 15.64
CA LEU A 202 -12.62 12.54 14.50
C LEU A 202 -13.83 13.35 14.92
N ILE A 203 -14.04 14.51 14.32
CA ILE A 203 -15.12 15.43 14.66
C ILE A 203 -16.40 15.02 13.92
N ASP A 204 -17.51 14.95 14.65
CA ASP A 204 -18.84 14.59 14.15
C ASP A 204 -18.88 13.30 13.33
N PRO A 205 -18.39 12.17 13.87
CA PRO A 205 -18.34 10.91 13.17
C PRO A 205 -19.75 10.40 12.83
N LYS A 206 -19.90 9.86 11.58
CA LYS A 206 -21.11 9.19 11.10
C LYS A 206 -20.74 7.88 10.43
N SER A 207 -21.51 6.84 10.72
CA SER A 207 -21.43 5.57 9.97
C SER A 207 -21.88 5.77 8.52
N THR A 208 -21.16 5.20 7.56
CA THR A 208 -21.61 5.19 6.16
C THR A 208 -22.69 4.16 5.92
N LEU A 209 -22.92 3.24 6.86
CA LEU A 209 -23.95 2.21 6.79
C LEU A 209 -25.31 2.75 7.23
N SER A 210 -25.39 3.23 8.47
CA SER A 210 -26.65 3.73 9.07
C SER A 210 -26.87 5.23 8.89
N GLY A 211 -25.83 5.99 8.56
CA GLY A 211 -25.86 7.47 8.56
C GLY A 211 -25.89 8.08 9.96
N LYS A 212 -25.91 7.26 11.03
CA LYS A 212 -25.99 7.70 12.41
C LYS A 212 -24.61 7.86 13.04
N LYS A 213 -24.57 8.55 14.21
CA LYS A 213 -23.35 8.64 15.01
C LYS A 213 -23.02 7.25 15.58
N PRO A 214 -21.84 6.70 15.31
CA PRO A 214 -21.44 5.40 15.85
C PRO A 214 -21.14 5.50 17.35
N ALA A 215 -21.29 4.37 18.04
CA ALA A 215 -20.78 4.20 19.40
C ALA A 215 -19.26 3.93 19.38
N MET A 216 -18.61 4.12 20.53
CA MET A 216 -17.23 3.65 20.75
C MET A 216 -17.31 2.41 21.65
N VAL A 217 -16.61 1.34 21.24
CA VAL A 217 -16.52 0.09 22.00
C VAL A 217 -15.08 -0.36 22.12
N ASP A 218 -14.72 -0.95 23.24
CA ASP A 218 -13.38 -1.47 23.46
C ASP A 218 -13.20 -2.82 22.79
N VAL A 219 -12.17 -2.92 21.97
CA VAL A 219 -11.82 -4.13 21.21
C VAL A 219 -10.36 -4.51 21.48
N THR A 220 -10.15 -5.77 21.82
CA THR A 220 -8.80 -6.32 22.02
C THR A 220 -8.32 -6.99 20.76
N ASN A 221 -7.25 -6.46 20.18
CA ASN A 221 -6.61 -7.00 18.98
C ASN A 221 -5.13 -7.33 19.22
N TRP A 222 -4.56 -8.06 18.28
CA TRP A 222 -3.12 -8.29 18.18
C TRP A 222 -2.46 -7.15 17.42
N TYR A 223 -1.36 -6.63 17.96
CA TYR A 223 -0.55 -5.58 17.38
C TYR A 223 0.90 -6.04 17.25
N PHE A 224 1.54 -5.68 16.15
CA PHE A 224 2.96 -5.89 15.98
C PHE A 224 3.72 -4.91 16.89
N ASN A 225 4.69 -5.43 17.66
CA ASN A 225 5.47 -4.63 18.61
C ASN A 225 6.64 -3.93 17.90
N LEU A 226 6.34 -2.91 17.11
CA LEU A 226 7.32 -2.20 16.29
C LEU A 226 8.43 -1.54 17.13
N ASP A 227 8.13 -1.13 18.36
CA ASP A 227 9.09 -0.46 19.26
C ASP A 227 10.35 -1.31 19.52
N GLU A 228 10.21 -2.64 19.52
CA GLU A 228 11.35 -3.56 19.68
C GLU A 228 12.38 -3.45 18.55
N PHE A 229 11.99 -2.93 17.42
CA PHE A 229 12.82 -2.85 16.21
C PHE A 229 13.37 -1.45 15.97
N HIS A 230 13.12 -0.48 16.86
CA HIS A 230 13.52 0.91 16.68
C HIS A 230 15.04 1.05 16.38
N ASP A 231 15.88 0.45 17.22
CA ASP A 231 17.34 0.56 17.07
C ASP A 231 17.84 -0.18 15.83
N LEU A 232 17.26 -1.36 15.53
CA LEU A 232 17.59 -2.13 14.33
C LEU A 232 17.24 -1.32 13.06
N LEU A 233 16.06 -0.72 13.02
CA LEU A 233 15.62 0.08 11.89
C LEU A 233 16.46 1.35 11.73
N GLY A 234 16.81 2.02 12.83
CA GLY A 234 17.70 3.17 12.83
C GLY A 234 19.07 2.84 12.22
N GLN A 235 19.70 1.79 12.71
CA GLN A 235 20.99 1.32 12.17
C GLN A 235 20.91 0.90 10.71
N TRP A 236 19.80 0.32 10.28
CA TRP A 236 19.62 -0.10 8.90
C TRP A 236 19.44 1.08 7.93
N VAL A 237 18.76 2.12 8.36
CA VAL A 237 18.54 3.33 7.54
C VAL A 237 19.79 4.19 7.43
N GLU A 238 20.69 4.14 8.43
CA GLU A 238 21.97 4.88 8.45
C GLU A 238 23.08 4.24 7.59
N GLN A 239 22.91 3.02 7.08
CA GLN A 239 23.86 2.32 6.21
C GLN A 239 23.69 2.73 4.74
#